data_a484a7fb2fe138e4632ac95088fbb6da
#
_entry.id   a484a7fb2fe138e4632ac95088fbb6da
#
_cell.length_a   1.000
_cell.length_b   1.000
_cell.length_c   1.000
_cell.angle_alpha   90.00
_cell.angle_beta   90.00
_cell.angle_gamma   90.00
#
_symmetry.space_group_name_H-M   'P 1'
#
loop_
_entity.id
_entity.type
_entity.pdbx_description
1 polymer ?
#
loop_
_entity_poly.entity_id
_entity_poly.type
_entity_poly.pdbx_seq_one_letter_code
_entity_poly.pdbx_strand_id
1 'polypeptide(L)'
;TLSGAVQYGVTVNGSTLWRILRFWQIPKVQQAYGWNLSGKRTENKRKVKKMWKEINKFLVTVDNLVWGVPLIILIMAGGLLLTTRIKLLQVRKLPLALKWMIKNEEGGEGEISSFSALCTALSATIGTGNIVGVATAVGAGGPGALFWMIVAAFLGMATKFSEGLLAVKYRVVAKDGHSLGGPFYYIEQGMGKRWKWLAKLFAFFGVCVGLFGIGTFSQVNGISSAVNNFFDPNNAHRVKSIPFLADYSWSVVIASLILTFCVAAVLIGGVKRIASVSQVIVPFMAILYFVVVIILILCNITALPAAIKTIVIAAFTPKAVT
;
A
#
# COMPACT_ATOMS: atom_id res chain seq x y z
N THR A 1 -12.80 -2.86 6.26
CA THR A 1 -12.26 -3.98 7.08
C THR A 1 -11.46 -4.89 6.18
N LEU A 2 -10.17 -5.09 6.47
CA LEU A 2 -9.24 -6.00 5.77
C LEU A 2 -9.71 -7.47 5.75
N SER A 3 -10.74 -7.85 6.51
CA SER A 3 -11.35 -9.18 6.45
C SER A 3 -11.98 -9.49 5.09
N GLY A 4 -12.45 -8.48 4.36
CA GLY A 4 -12.94 -8.63 2.98
C GLY A 4 -11.84 -8.80 1.94
N ALA A 5 -10.65 -8.22 2.17
CA ALA A 5 -9.51 -8.37 1.28
C ALA A 5 -8.83 -9.75 1.44
N VAL A 6 -8.94 -10.35 2.61
CA VAL A 6 -8.48 -11.74 2.87
C VAL A 6 -9.38 -12.77 2.18
N GLN A 7 -10.63 -12.43 1.88
CA GLN A 7 -11.56 -13.30 1.17
C GLN A 7 -11.31 -13.36 -0.34
N TYR A 8 -10.56 -12.40 -0.91
CA TYR A 8 -10.05 -12.44 -2.28
C TYR A 8 -8.56 -12.78 -2.31
N GLY A 9 -8.22 -14.00 -1.87
CA GLY A 9 -7.17 -14.81 -2.46
C GLY A 9 -5.72 -14.44 -2.23
N VAL A 10 -5.31 -13.85 -1.12
CA VAL A 10 -3.96 -14.05 -0.60
C VAL A 10 -4.03 -15.00 0.60
N THR A 11 -4.66 -16.12 0.43
CA THR A 11 -4.22 -17.31 1.14
C THR A 11 -2.88 -17.65 0.51
N VAL A 12 -1.79 -17.32 1.20
CA VAL A 12 -0.55 -18.09 1.05
C VAL A 12 -0.94 -19.51 1.42
N ASN A 13 -1.43 -20.22 0.41
CA ASN A 13 -1.90 -21.57 0.56
C ASN A 13 -0.66 -22.34 1.03
N GLY A 14 -0.69 -22.90 2.24
CA GLY A 14 0.40 -23.69 2.79
C GLY A 14 0.90 -24.78 1.81
N SER A 15 0.13 -25.03 0.72
CA SER A 15 0.52 -25.86 -0.42
C SER A 15 1.66 -25.28 -1.25
N THR A 16 1.83 -23.95 -1.34
CA THR A 16 2.90 -23.34 -2.16
C THR A 16 4.25 -23.44 -1.44
N LEU A 17 4.28 -23.18 -0.14
CA LEU A 17 5.48 -23.39 0.68
C LEU A 17 5.85 -24.88 0.75
N TRP A 18 4.86 -25.77 0.80
CA TRP A 18 5.06 -27.21 0.77
C TRP A 18 5.53 -27.72 -0.60
N ARG A 19 5.21 -27.05 -1.71
CA ARG A 19 5.74 -27.40 -3.05
C ARG A 19 7.20 -27.04 -3.18
N ILE A 20 7.64 -25.90 -2.61
CA ILE A 20 9.06 -25.51 -2.58
C ILE A 20 9.88 -26.48 -1.71
N LEU A 21 9.37 -26.88 -0.54
CA LEU A 21 10.01 -27.86 0.31
C LEU A 21 10.00 -29.29 -0.26
N ARG A 22 9.10 -29.61 -1.18
CA ARG A 22 9.03 -30.90 -1.86
C ARG A 22 10.14 -31.07 -2.93
N PHE A 23 10.70 -29.98 -3.45
CA PHE A 23 11.81 -30.02 -4.41
C PHE A 23 13.12 -30.57 -3.82
N TRP A 24 13.27 -30.51 -2.49
CA TRP A 24 14.44 -31.03 -1.76
C TRP A 24 14.27 -32.47 -1.24
N GLN A 25 13.21 -33.16 -1.61
CA GLN A 25 12.99 -34.55 -1.17
C GLN A 25 13.52 -35.54 -2.20
N ILE A 26 14.78 -35.94 -2.02
CA ILE A 26 15.39 -37.00 -2.78
C ILE A 26 14.74 -38.35 -2.40
N PRO A 27 14.07 -39.08 -3.33
CA PRO A 27 13.36 -40.33 -3.02
C PRO A 27 14.26 -41.53 -2.62
N LYS A 28 15.55 -41.43 -2.85
CA LYS A 28 16.51 -42.53 -2.70
C LYS A 28 16.93 -42.83 -1.25
N VAL A 29 16.71 -41.96 -0.30
CA VAL A 29 17.12 -42.20 1.10
C VAL A 29 16.06 -42.98 1.91
N GLN A 30 14.83 -43.05 1.44
CA GLN A 30 13.75 -43.72 2.16
C GLN A 30 13.77 -45.24 2.03
N GLN A 31 14.42 -45.80 1.02
CA GLN A 31 14.50 -47.27 0.79
C GLN A 31 15.64 -47.96 1.57
N ALA A 32 16.63 -47.20 2.06
CA ALA A 32 17.82 -47.76 2.69
C ALA A 32 17.68 -48.10 4.17
N TYR A 33 16.70 -47.52 4.86
CA TYR A 33 16.60 -47.63 6.32
C TYR A 33 15.19 -47.98 6.80
N GLY A 34 14.52 -48.97 6.36
CA GLY A 34 13.32 -49.67 6.93
C GLY A 34 12.47 -48.96 8.02
N TRP A 35 12.47 -47.61 8.12
CA TRP A 35 11.79 -46.85 9.15
C TRP A 35 10.38 -46.50 8.72
N ASN A 36 9.41 -47.01 9.46
CA ASN A 36 7.99 -46.69 9.28
C ASN A 36 7.71 -45.24 9.74
N LEU A 37 8.08 -44.28 8.90
CA LEU A 37 7.96 -42.84 9.17
C LEU A 37 6.58 -42.27 8.80
N SER A 38 5.65 -43.09 8.29
CA SER A 38 4.36 -42.58 7.79
C SER A 38 3.48 -42.04 8.89
N GLY A 39 3.41 -42.69 10.06
CA GLY A 39 2.61 -42.23 11.20
C GLY A 39 3.16 -40.97 11.87
N LYS A 40 4.47 -40.94 12.16
CA LYS A 40 5.12 -39.76 12.77
C LYS A 40 5.14 -38.55 11.83
N ARG A 41 5.21 -38.79 10.52
CA ARG A 41 5.20 -37.71 9.52
C ARG A 41 3.83 -37.04 9.37
N THR A 42 2.74 -37.81 9.48
CA THR A 42 1.36 -37.29 9.45
C THR A 42 1.03 -36.53 10.73
N GLU A 43 1.48 -37.02 11.89
CA GLU A 43 1.29 -36.33 13.17
C GLU A 43 2.07 -35.03 13.23
N ASN A 44 3.32 -35.02 12.78
CA ASN A 44 4.14 -33.81 12.74
C ASN A 44 3.55 -32.77 11.77
N LYS A 45 3.01 -33.20 10.62
CA LYS A 45 2.27 -32.30 9.71
C LYS A 45 1.02 -31.71 10.36
N ARG A 46 0.27 -32.52 11.15
CA ARG A 46 -0.91 -32.03 11.89
C ARG A 46 -0.51 -31.01 12.96
N LYS A 47 0.54 -31.26 13.73
CA LYS A 47 1.08 -30.33 14.75
C LYS A 47 1.53 -29.02 14.12
N VAL A 48 2.31 -29.07 13.02
CA VAL A 48 2.74 -27.90 12.26
C VAL A 48 1.54 -27.13 11.72
N LYS A 49 0.54 -27.81 11.12
CA LYS A 49 -0.68 -27.16 10.62
C LYS A 49 -1.49 -26.49 11.74
N LYS A 50 -1.58 -27.14 12.91
CA LYS A 50 -2.24 -26.57 14.09
C LYS A 50 -1.50 -25.34 14.60
N MET A 51 -0.19 -25.42 14.74
CA MET A 51 0.67 -24.31 15.14
C MET A 51 0.51 -23.09 14.20
N TRP A 52 0.56 -23.32 12.86
CA TRP A 52 0.33 -22.25 11.89
C TRP A 52 -1.07 -21.64 11.99
N LYS A 53 -2.08 -22.46 12.28
CA LYS A 53 -3.44 -21.97 12.48
C LYS A 53 -3.54 -21.06 13.73
N GLU A 54 -2.88 -21.42 14.82
CA GLU A 54 -2.84 -20.59 16.04
C GLU A 54 -2.04 -19.29 15.83
N ILE A 55 -0.89 -19.39 15.17
CA ILE A 55 -0.09 -18.21 14.79
C ILE A 55 -0.92 -17.26 13.90
N ASN A 56 -1.58 -17.80 12.89
CA ASN A 56 -2.42 -17.00 12.00
C ASN A 56 -3.58 -16.35 12.75
N LYS A 57 -4.24 -17.09 13.65
CA LYS A 57 -5.31 -16.54 14.48
C LYS A 57 -4.80 -15.41 15.38
N PHE A 58 -3.63 -15.57 15.99
CA PHE A 58 -3.00 -14.52 16.79
C PHE A 58 -2.67 -13.29 15.92
N LEU A 59 -2.04 -13.48 14.76
CA LEU A 59 -1.70 -12.39 13.84
C LEU A 59 -2.94 -11.64 13.35
N VAL A 60 -4.02 -12.34 13.00
CA VAL A 60 -5.30 -11.74 12.62
C VAL A 60 -5.92 -10.97 13.77
N THR A 61 -5.81 -11.48 15.00
CA THR A 61 -6.33 -10.75 16.18
C THR A 61 -5.53 -9.47 16.43
N VAL A 62 -4.21 -9.51 16.31
CA VAL A 62 -3.35 -8.33 16.42
C VAL A 62 -3.63 -7.33 15.29
N ASP A 63 -3.78 -7.81 14.06
CA ASP A 63 -4.12 -6.99 12.90
C ASP A 63 -5.45 -6.26 13.12
N ASN A 64 -6.50 -6.97 13.51
CA ASN A 64 -7.81 -6.38 13.81
C ASN A 64 -7.77 -5.38 14.98
N LEU A 65 -6.91 -5.60 15.97
CA LEU A 65 -6.74 -4.68 17.09
C LEU A 65 -6.02 -3.40 16.64
N VAL A 66 -4.95 -3.55 15.85
CA VAL A 66 -4.12 -2.42 15.41
C VAL A 66 -4.83 -1.60 14.34
N TRP A 67 -5.42 -2.25 13.31
CA TRP A 67 -6.13 -1.58 12.22
C TRP A 67 -7.62 -1.32 12.50
N GLY A 68 -8.08 -1.64 13.70
CA GLY A 68 -9.47 -1.47 14.10
C GLY A 68 -9.82 -0.04 14.56
N VAL A 69 -10.94 0.04 15.27
CA VAL A 69 -11.49 1.30 15.80
C VAL A 69 -10.47 2.17 16.55
N PRO A 70 -9.57 1.65 17.39
CA PRO A 70 -8.59 2.48 18.11
C PRO A 70 -7.69 3.30 17.19
N LEU A 71 -7.19 2.70 16.11
CA LEU A 71 -6.34 3.41 15.15
C LEU A 71 -7.13 4.48 14.38
N ILE A 72 -8.35 4.16 13.97
CA ILE A 72 -9.23 5.10 13.26
C ILE A 72 -9.48 6.33 14.14
N ILE A 73 -9.83 6.13 15.42
CA ILE A 73 -10.02 7.22 16.38
C ILE A 73 -8.74 8.05 16.53
N LEU A 74 -7.59 7.41 16.66
CA LEU A 74 -6.29 8.09 16.78
C LEU A 74 -5.96 8.93 15.54
N ILE A 75 -6.16 8.41 14.34
CA ILE A 75 -5.91 9.12 13.09
C ILE A 75 -6.87 10.29 12.95
N MET A 76 -8.16 10.10 13.23
CA MET A 76 -9.17 11.14 13.12
C MET A 76 -8.96 12.24 14.17
N ALA A 77 -8.71 11.87 15.43
CA ALA A 77 -8.43 12.81 16.51
C ALA A 77 -7.12 13.58 16.28
N GLY A 78 -6.05 12.90 15.87
CA GLY A 78 -4.78 13.52 15.53
C GLY A 78 -4.91 14.49 14.35
N GLY A 79 -5.61 14.09 13.28
CA GLY A 79 -5.89 14.93 12.13
C GLY A 79 -6.73 16.15 12.49
N LEU A 80 -7.76 16.00 13.33
CA LEU A 80 -8.58 17.08 13.82
C LEU A 80 -7.78 18.07 14.68
N LEU A 81 -6.99 17.55 15.62
CA LEU A 81 -6.10 18.35 16.47
C LEU A 81 -5.09 19.15 15.63
N LEU A 82 -4.47 18.54 14.65
CA LEU A 82 -3.55 19.24 13.75
C LEU A 82 -4.28 20.28 12.90
N THR A 83 -5.44 19.95 12.33
CA THR A 83 -6.25 20.86 11.53
C THR A 83 -6.62 22.12 12.31
N THR A 84 -7.01 21.98 13.58
CA THR A 84 -7.33 23.12 14.46
C THR A 84 -6.07 23.91 14.82
N ARG A 85 -4.97 23.24 15.16
CA ARG A 85 -3.69 23.88 15.54
C ARG A 85 -3.09 24.70 14.39
N ILE A 86 -3.16 24.21 13.16
CA ILE A 86 -2.67 24.94 11.98
C ILE A 86 -3.75 25.86 11.38
N LYS A 87 -4.89 26.05 12.08
CA LYS A 87 -5.96 26.98 11.71
C LYS A 87 -6.50 26.75 10.29
N LEU A 88 -6.87 25.49 9.95
CA LEU A 88 -7.38 25.10 8.63
C LEU A 88 -6.47 25.55 7.47
N LEU A 89 -5.15 25.41 7.64
CA LEU A 89 -4.16 25.82 6.64
C LEU A 89 -4.43 25.16 5.27
N GLN A 90 -4.84 23.90 5.24
CA GLN A 90 -5.19 23.15 4.04
C GLN A 90 -6.29 23.82 3.20
N VAL A 91 -7.17 24.63 3.79
CA VAL A 91 -8.18 25.41 3.08
C VAL A 91 -7.65 26.81 2.75
N ARG A 92 -7.11 27.49 3.76
CA ARG A 92 -6.67 28.89 3.64
C ARG A 92 -5.53 29.09 2.66
N LYS A 93 -4.63 28.12 2.54
CA LYS A 93 -3.43 28.21 1.68
C LYS A 93 -3.52 27.31 0.44
N LEU A 94 -4.70 26.72 0.16
CA LEU A 94 -4.90 25.89 -1.01
C LEU A 94 -4.50 26.57 -2.34
N PRO A 95 -4.91 27.82 -2.61
CA PRO A 95 -4.51 28.48 -3.86
C PRO A 95 -3.00 28.67 -3.96
N LEU A 96 -2.33 28.96 -2.83
CA LEU A 96 -0.86 29.06 -2.79
C LEU A 96 -0.18 27.72 -3.03
N ALA A 97 -0.71 26.65 -2.43
CA ALA A 97 -0.21 25.31 -2.64
C ALA A 97 -0.33 24.87 -4.11
N LEU A 98 -1.47 25.12 -4.76
CA LEU A 98 -1.66 24.84 -6.18
C LEU A 98 -0.70 25.66 -7.07
N LYS A 99 -0.43 26.90 -6.73
CA LYS A 99 0.56 27.72 -7.45
C LYS A 99 1.96 27.09 -7.36
N TRP A 100 2.37 26.63 -6.18
CA TRP A 100 3.70 26.03 -5.97
C TRP A 100 3.82 24.59 -6.50
N MET A 101 2.73 23.92 -6.78
CA MET A 101 2.77 22.64 -7.51
C MET A 101 3.33 22.81 -8.92
N ILE A 102 3.06 23.96 -9.56
CA ILE A 102 3.43 24.21 -10.96
C ILE A 102 4.72 25.00 -11.05
N LYS A 103 4.92 25.95 -10.12
CA LYS A 103 6.08 26.84 -10.13
C LYS A 103 7.18 26.29 -9.22
N ASN A 104 8.31 25.90 -9.82
CA ASN A 104 9.50 25.55 -9.07
C ASN A 104 10.09 26.78 -8.37
N GLU A 105 10.51 26.64 -7.12
CA GLU A 105 11.35 27.64 -6.46
C GLU A 105 12.78 27.51 -6.95
N GLU A 106 13.33 28.64 -7.41
CA GLU A 106 14.76 28.75 -7.74
C GLU A 106 15.54 28.97 -6.45
N GLY A 107 16.59 28.18 -6.23
CA GLY A 107 17.48 28.32 -5.07
C GLY A 107 17.23 27.43 -3.86
N GLY A 108 16.39 26.39 -3.98
CA GLY A 108 16.21 25.39 -2.91
C GLY A 108 17.44 24.49 -2.74
N GLU A 109 17.88 24.27 -1.49
CA GLU A 109 18.99 23.37 -1.13
C GLU A 109 18.55 21.89 -1.13
N GLY A 110 17.93 21.40 -2.19
CA GLY A 110 17.44 20.02 -2.32
C GLY A 110 18.12 19.28 -3.48
N GLU A 111 18.17 17.96 -3.41
CA GLU A 111 18.73 17.10 -4.46
C GLU A 111 17.85 17.02 -5.71
N ILE A 112 16.55 17.30 -5.55
CA ILE A 112 15.53 17.22 -6.61
C ILE A 112 14.62 18.45 -6.55
N SER A 113 13.99 18.81 -7.68
CA SER A 113 13.06 19.94 -7.74
C SER A 113 11.78 19.67 -6.91
N SER A 114 11.08 20.74 -6.48
CA SER A 114 9.83 20.66 -5.74
C SER A 114 8.76 19.84 -6.47
N PHE A 115 8.66 19.99 -7.78
CA PHE A 115 7.74 19.21 -8.61
C PHE A 115 8.14 17.73 -8.66
N SER A 116 9.43 17.40 -8.81
CA SER A 116 9.91 16.00 -8.76
C SER A 116 9.67 15.36 -7.41
N ALA A 117 9.87 16.12 -6.31
CA ALA A 117 9.59 15.65 -4.95
C ALA A 117 8.09 15.35 -4.76
N LEU A 118 7.22 16.24 -5.24
CA LEU A 118 5.77 16.02 -5.23
C LEU A 118 5.39 14.77 -6.02
N CYS A 119 5.87 14.62 -7.26
CA CYS A 119 5.57 13.47 -8.10
C CYS A 119 6.08 12.15 -7.48
N THR A 120 7.26 12.19 -6.83
CA THR A 120 7.80 11.04 -6.10
C THR A 120 6.91 10.66 -4.91
N ALA A 121 6.47 11.65 -4.13
CA ALA A 121 5.54 11.41 -3.01
C ALA A 121 4.18 10.88 -3.51
N LEU A 122 3.67 11.40 -4.61
CA LEU A 122 2.42 10.92 -5.23
C LEU A 122 2.57 9.51 -5.78
N SER A 123 3.72 9.15 -6.37
CA SER A 123 3.97 7.79 -6.86
C SER A 123 3.94 6.74 -5.74
N ALA A 124 4.36 7.12 -4.55
CA ALA A 124 4.27 6.26 -3.37
C ALA A 124 2.86 6.21 -2.75
N THR A 125 2.03 7.22 -2.99
CA THR A 125 0.71 7.36 -2.36
C THR A 125 -0.42 6.89 -3.26
N ILE A 126 -0.36 7.21 -4.57
CA ILE A 126 -1.39 6.83 -5.54
C ILE A 126 -1.08 5.44 -6.09
N GLY A 127 -1.96 4.49 -5.85
CA GLY A 127 -1.81 3.13 -6.30
C GLY A 127 -3.16 2.42 -6.49
N THR A 128 -3.12 1.11 -6.64
CA THR A 128 -4.35 0.28 -6.77
C THR A 128 -5.30 0.43 -5.59
N GLY A 129 -4.79 0.77 -4.39
CA GLY A 129 -5.60 1.05 -3.21
C GLY A 129 -6.58 2.22 -3.40
N ASN A 130 -6.21 3.23 -4.19
CA ASN A 130 -7.06 4.39 -4.46
C ASN A 130 -8.20 4.09 -5.45
N ILE A 131 -8.13 2.99 -6.17
CA ILE A 131 -9.16 2.56 -7.12
C ILE A 131 -9.90 1.33 -6.59
N VAL A 132 -9.19 0.21 -6.46
CA VAL A 132 -9.75 -1.06 -5.98
C VAL A 132 -10.12 -1.00 -4.50
N GLY A 133 -9.28 -0.34 -3.67
CA GLY A 133 -9.54 -0.17 -2.25
C GLY A 133 -10.79 0.68 -1.97
N VAL A 134 -11.05 1.73 -2.76
CA VAL A 134 -12.29 2.52 -2.65
C VAL A 134 -13.49 1.67 -3.05
N ALA A 135 -13.40 0.91 -4.15
CA ALA A 135 -14.48 0.04 -4.59
C ALA A 135 -14.81 -1.04 -3.54
N THR A 136 -13.79 -1.66 -2.92
CA THR A 136 -13.97 -2.64 -1.86
C THR A 136 -14.54 -2.03 -0.58
N ALA A 137 -14.13 -0.81 -0.21
CA ALA A 137 -14.68 -0.09 0.93
C ALA A 137 -16.18 0.22 0.73
N VAL A 138 -16.56 0.69 -0.46
CA VAL A 138 -17.97 0.91 -0.81
C VAL A 138 -18.73 -0.41 -0.85
N GLY A 139 -18.15 -1.49 -1.36
CA GLY A 139 -18.75 -2.82 -1.38
C GLY A 139 -19.01 -3.39 0.03
N ALA A 140 -18.09 -3.19 0.96
CA ALA A 140 -18.20 -3.69 2.34
C ALA A 140 -19.04 -2.78 3.24
N GLY A 141 -18.72 -1.47 3.26
CA GLY A 141 -19.35 -0.48 4.14
C GLY A 141 -20.55 0.24 3.54
N GLY A 142 -20.88 -0.05 2.27
CA GLY A 142 -21.91 0.67 1.53
C GLY A 142 -21.47 2.06 1.05
N PRO A 143 -22.38 2.80 0.37
CA PRO A 143 -22.06 4.13 -0.17
C PRO A 143 -21.57 5.13 0.87
N GLY A 144 -22.01 5.01 2.13
CA GLY A 144 -21.62 5.88 3.24
C GLY A 144 -20.14 5.83 3.59
N ALA A 145 -19.44 4.73 3.28
CA ALA A 145 -18.00 4.61 3.49
C ALA A 145 -17.22 5.68 2.72
N LEU A 146 -17.71 6.07 1.52
CA LEU A 146 -17.07 7.13 0.72
C LEU A 146 -17.10 8.49 1.44
N PHE A 147 -18.17 8.81 2.14
CA PHE A 147 -18.25 10.05 2.95
C PHE A 147 -17.14 10.09 3.99
N TRP A 148 -16.98 9.03 4.77
CA TRP A 148 -15.95 8.96 5.80
C TRP A 148 -14.54 8.93 5.25
N MET A 149 -14.33 8.33 4.08
CA MET A 149 -13.05 8.38 3.36
C MET A 149 -12.68 9.81 2.97
N ILE A 150 -13.64 10.63 2.51
CA ILE A 150 -13.41 12.04 2.18
C ILE A 150 -13.07 12.85 3.44
N VAL A 151 -13.80 12.63 4.54
CA VAL A 151 -13.52 13.28 5.83
C VAL A 151 -12.13 12.91 6.34
N ALA A 152 -11.78 11.63 6.30
CA ALA A 152 -10.46 11.17 6.72
C ALA A 152 -9.34 11.75 5.83
N ALA A 153 -9.56 11.83 4.52
CA ALA A 153 -8.61 12.44 3.59
C ALA A 153 -8.40 13.93 3.89
N PHE A 154 -9.47 14.67 4.18
CA PHE A 154 -9.40 16.08 4.54
C PHE A 154 -8.57 16.32 5.82
N LEU A 155 -8.79 15.52 6.85
CA LEU A 155 -7.99 15.56 8.08
C LEU A 155 -6.55 15.09 7.86
N GLY A 156 -6.37 14.09 6.99
CA GLY A 156 -5.08 13.56 6.59
C GLY A 156 -4.17 14.58 5.90
N MET A 157 -4.74 15.58 5.20
CA MET A 157 -3.94 16.67 4.62
C MET A 157 -3.15 17.45 5.69
N ALA A 158 -3.77 17.75 6.84
CA ALA A 158 -3.10 18.44 7.95
C ALA A 158 -1.98 17.58 8.56
N THR A 159 -2.22 16.29 8.70
CA THR A 159 -1.22 15.33 9.20
C THR A 159 -0.04 15.26 8.25
N LYS A 160 -0.29 15.12 6.95
CA LYS A 160 0.76 15.02 5.94
C LYS A 160 1.58 16.30 5.81
N PHE A 161 0.93 17.46 5.88
CA PHE A 161 1.62 18.75 5.93
C PHE A 161 2.54 18.85 7.14
N SER A 162 2.08 18.47 8.31
CA SER A 162 2.87 18.52 9.55
C SER A 162 4.05 17.56 9.50
N GLU A 163 3.85 16.34 8.96
CA GLU A 163 4.90 15.36 8.74
C GLU A 163 6.01 15.90 7.81
N GLY A 164 5.61 16.45 6.66
CA GLY A 164 6.55 17.05 5.70
C GLY A 164 7.32 18.23 6.29
N LEU A 165 6.62 19.12 7.01
CA LEU A 165 7.25 20.25 7.68
C LEU A 165 8.30 19.82 8.71
N LEU A 166 7.98 18.82 9.53
CA LEU A 166 8.91 18.27 10.51
C LEU A 166 10.09 17.56 9.86
N ALA A 167 9.86 16.82 8.78
CA ALA A 167 10.91 16.15 8.03
C ALA A 167 11.92 17.14 7.46
N VAL A 168 11.47 18.28 6.92
CA VAL A 168 12.35 19.34 6.41
C VAL A 168 13.04 20.09 7.54
N LYS A 169 12.30 20.44 8.61
CA LYS A 169 12.85 21.20 9.74
C LYS A 169 13.98 20.48 10.47
N TYR A 170 13.87 19.16 10.65
CA TYR A 170 14.80 18.33 11.39
C TYR A 170 15.68 17.45 10.49
N ARG A 171 15.79 17.81 9.21
CA ARG A 171 16.72 17.13 8.30
C ARG A 171 18.16 17.33 8.72
N VAL A 172 18.99 16.34 8.47
CA VAL A 172 20.44 16.37 8.66
C VAL A 172 21.09 16.21 7.30
N VAL A 173 22.10 17.02 7.03
CA VAL A 173 22.92 16.84 5.82
C VAL A 173 24.09 15.95 6.20
N ALA A 174 24.21 14.81 5.55
CA ALA A 174 25.31 13.87 5.74
C ALA A 174 26.60 14.42 5.13
N LYS A 175 27.74 13.80 5.49
CA LYS A 175 29.08 14.24 5.03
C LYS A 175 29.23 14.17 3.50
N ASP A 176 28.47 13.32 2.84
CA ASP A 176 28.41 13.13 1.39
C ASP A 176 27.45 14.10 0.67
N GLY A 177 26.86 15.05 1.42
CA GLY A 177 25.91 16.04 0.90
C GLY A 177 24.46 15.56 0.80
N HIS A 178 24.17 14.29 1.11
CA HIS A 178 22.80 13.78 1.06
C HIS A 178 21.94 14.31 2.22
N SER A 179 20.72 14.73 1.90
CA SER A 179 19.74 15.16 2.91
C SER A 179 19.04 13.96 3.53
N LEU A 180 19.23 13.78 4.82
CA LEU A 180 18.62 12.72 5.61
C LEU A 180 17.51 13.30 6.48
N GLY A 181 16.29 12.80 6.33
CA GLY A 181 15.11 13.29 7.04
C GLY A 181 14.12 12.16 7.32
N GLY A 182 12.98 12.52 7.93
CA GLY A 182 11.90 11.59 8.19
C GLY A 182 11.62 11.37 9.66
N PRO A 183 10.67 10.45 9.99
CA PRO A 183 10.18 10.28 11.36
C PRO A 183 11.24 9.98 12.40
N PHE A 184 12.21 9.13 12.10
CA PHE A 184 13.27 8.80 13.03
C PHE A 184 14.16 10.02 13.37
N TYR A 185 14.39 10.94 12.43
CA TYR A 185 15.14 12.17 12.69
C TYR A 185 14.36 13.18 13.51
N TYR A 186 13.12 13.49 13.16
CA TYR A 186 12.36 14.47 13.94
C TYR A 186 11.90 13.94 15.29
N ILE A 187 11.76 12.62 15.50
CA ILE A 187 11.55 12.06 16.83
C ILE A 187 12.80 12.24 17.69
N GLU A 188 13.98 11.91 17.17
CA GLU A 188 15.24 12.01 17.95
C GLU A 188 15.61 13.47 18.25
N GLN A 189 15.50 14.36 17.26
CA GLN A 189 15.93 15.76 17.39
C GLN A 189 14.84 16.67 17.92
N GLY A 190 13.58 16.46 17.50
CA GLY A 190 12.46 17.30 17.89
C GLY A 190 11.91 16.98 19.28
N MET A 191 11.85 15.71 19.66
CA MET A 191 11.40 15.29 21.00
C MET A 191 12.55 15.15 22.00
N GLY A 192 13.80 15.13 21.53
CA GLY A 192 14.99 15.07 22.34
C GLY A 192 15.51 13.67 22.65
N LYS A 193 16.70 13.61 23.27
CA LYS A 193 17.47 12.37 23.46
C LYS A 193 16.72 11.26 24.23
N ARG A 194 15.78 11.62 25.11
CA ARG A 194 14.95 10.67 25.87
C ARG A 194 14.08 9.79 24.97
N TRP A 195 13.71 10.27 23.79
CA TRP A 195 12.82 9.58 22.84
C TRP A 195 13.57 8.82 21.74
N LYS A 196 14.91 8.72 21.84
CA LYS A 196 15.75 8.02 20.87
C LYS A 196 15.36 6.54 20.69
N TRP A 197 14.85 5.89 21.72
CA TRP A 197 14.35 4.52 21.63
C TRP A 197 13.16 4.40 20.67
N LEU A 198 12.27 5.39 20.66
CA LEU A 198 11.11 5.42 19.78
C LEU A 198 11.54 5.64 18.33
N ALA A 199 12.53 6.50 18.07
CA ALA A 199 13.12 6.67 16.75
C ALA A 199 13.73 5.37 16.22
N LYS A 200 14.46 4.63 17.05
CA LYS A 200 15.03 3.32 16.70
C LYS A 200 13.95 2.28 16.43
N LEU A 201 12.90 2.24 17.25
CA LEU A 201 11.77 1.33 17.07
C LEU A 201 11.04 1.62 15.73
N PHE A 202 10.81 2.89 15.42
CA PHE A 202 10.22 3.29 14.15
C PHE A 202 11.10 2.88 12.96
N ALA A 203 12.43 3.09 13.05
CA ALA A 203 13.38 2.69 12.02
C ALA A 203 13.39 1.16 11.82
N PHE A 204 13.34 0.39 12.91
CA PHE A 204 13.24 -1.07 12.85
C PHE A 204 11.98 -1.53 12.09
N PHE A 205 10.81 -0.99 12.41
CA PHE A 205 9.59 -1.30 11.69
C PHE A 205 9.65 -0.84 10.22
N GLY A 206 10.27 0.31 9.96
CA GLY A 206 10.51 0.77 8.58
C GLY A 206 11.34 -0.21 7.76
N VAL A 207 12.39 -0.77 8.34
CA VAL A 207 13.19 -1.84 7.69
C VAL A 207 12.35 -3.09 7.47
N CYS A 208 11.56 -3.50 8.45
CA CYS A 208 10.66 -4.65 8.29
C CYS A 208 9.64 -4.43 7.14
N VAL A 209 9.04 -3.25 7.04
CA VAL A 209 8.13 -2.91 5.93
C VAL A 209 8.82 -3.04 4.59
N GLY A 210 10.05 -2.54 4.47
CA GLY A 210 10.86 -2.66 3.24
C GLY A 210 11.20 -4.12 2.90
N LEU A 211 11.65 -4.90 3.87
CA LEU A 211 12.04 -6.30 3.67
C LEU A 211 10.85 -7.20 3.32
N PHE A 212 9.71 -7.01 3.95
CA PHE A 212 8.51 -7.80 3.67
C PHE A 212 7.72 -7.33 2.47
N GLY A 213 8.13 -6.25 1.81
CA GLY A 213 7.49 -5.73 0.59
C GLY A 213 6.03 -5.35 0.80
N ILE A 214 5.68 -4.83 1.99
CA ILE A 214 4.32 -4.43 2.34
C ILE A 214 3.85 -3.33 1.37
N GLY A 215 2.70 -3.56 0.75
CA GLY A 215 2.18 -2.69 -0.31
C GLY A 215 2.59 -3.10 -1.73
N THR A 216 3.80 -3.60 -1.95
CA THR A 216 4.27 -4.01 -3.28
C THR A 216 3.48 -5.22 -3.80
N PHE A 217 3.22 -6.22 -2.96
CA PHE A 217 2.47 -7.41 -3.36
C PHE A 217 1.04 -7.08 -3.79
N SER A 218 0.35 -6.18 -3.10
CA SER A 218 -1.00 -5.75 -3.46
C SER A 218 -1.03 -5.00 -4.79
N GLN A 219 -0.03 -4.15 -5.06
CA GLN A 219 0.10 -3.42 -6.31
C GLN A 219 0.34 -4.38 -7.48
N VAL A 220 1.32 -5.28 -7.36
CA VAL A 220 1.63 -6.28 -8.39
C VAL A 220 0.43 -7.18 -8.66
N ASN A 221 -0.27 -7.63 -7.62
CA ASN A 221 -1.47 -8.45 -7.77
C ASN A 221 -2.58 -7.69 -8.49
N GLY A 222 -2.81 -6.42 -8.15
CA GLY A 222 -3.79 -5.57 -8.83
C GLY A 222 -3.49 -5.39 -10.31
N ILE A 223 -2.24 -5.11 -10.66
CA ILE A 223 -1.81 -4.97 -12.07
C ILE A 223 -1.93 -6.31 -12.80
N SER A 224 -1.46 -7.38 -12.22
CA SER A 224 -1.53 -8.73 -12.82
C SER A 224 -2.97 -9.16 -13.05
N SER A 225 -3.86 -8.89 -12.09
CA SER A 225 -5.30 -9.17 -12.24
C SER A 225 -5.94 -8.35 -13.34
N ALA A 226 -5.60 -7.05 -13.44
CA ALA A 226 -6.12 -6.19 -14.51
C ALA A 226 -5.67 -6.67 -15.88
N VAL A 227 -4.39 -7.02 -16.04
CA VAL A 227 -3.84 -7.58 -17.29
C VAL A 227 -4.52 -8.91 -17.64
N ASN A 228 -4.70 -9.79 -16.64
CA ASN A 228 -5.35 -11.07 -16.87
C ASN A 228 -6.81 -10.91 -17.30
N ASN A 229 -7.56 -10.05 -16.61
CA ASN A 229 -8.97 -9.79 -16.96
C ASN A 229 -9.14 -9.19 -18.35
N PHE A 230 -8.14 -8.47 -18.85
CA PHE A 230 -8.19 -7.88 -20.19
C PHE A 230 -7.79 -8.89 -21.29
N PHE A 231 -6.69 -9.64 -21.09
CA PHE A 231 -6.13 -10.51 -22.13
C PHE A 231 -6.60 -11.97 -22.05
N ASP A 232 -6.93 -12.47 -20.86
CA ASP A 232 -7.35 -13.87 -20.64
C ASP A 232 -8.40 -13.98 -19.52
N PRO A 233 -9.60 -13.36 -19.70
CA PRO A 233 -10.64 -13.30 -18.66
C PRO A 233 -11.13 -14.69 -18.23
N ASN A 234 -11.07 -15.68 -19.12
CA ASN A 234 -11.51 -17.05 -18.86
C ASN A 234 -10.39 -17.97 -18.35
N ASN A 235 -9.18 -17.44 -18.16
CA ASN A 235 -7.98 -18.23 -17.79
C ASN A 235 -7.74 -19.44 -18.72
N ALA A 236 -8.01 -19.27 -20.03
CA ALA A 236 -7.89 -20.32 -21.02
C ALA A 236 -6.43 -20.70 -21.31
N HIS A 237 -5.52 -19.72 -21.21
CA HIS A 237 -4.11 -19.85 -21.55
C HIS A 237 -3.23 -20.07 -20.31
N ARG A 238 -3.53 -21.10 -19.51
CA ARG A 238 -2.72 -21.43 -18.31
C ARG A 238 -1.36 -22.02 -18.69
N VAL A 239 -0.34 -21.72 -17.88
CA VAL A 239 1.02 -22.24 -18.02
C VAL A 239 1.08 -23.71 -17.56
N LYS A 240 0.76 -24.65 -18.46
CA LYS A 240 0.76 -26.09 -18.13
C LYS A 240 2.18 -26.69 -18.07
N SER A 241 3.14 -26.06 -18.74
CA SER A 241 4.49 -26.59 -18.93
C SER A 241 5.40 -26.50 -17.70
N ILE A 242 5.10 -25.59 -16.76
CA ILE A 242 5.95 -25.34 -15.59
C ILE A 242 5.12 -25.56 -14.31
N PRO A 243 5.40 -26.61 -13.52
CA PRO A 243 4.57 -26.96 -12.35
C PRO A 243 4.41 -25.85 -11.31
N PHE A 244 5.42 -24.98 -11.18
CA PHE A 244 5.40 -23.84 -10.27
C PHE A 244 4.47 -22.71 -10.75
N LEU A 245 4.26 -22.56 -12.05
CA LEU A 245 3.45 -21.53 -12.68
C LEU A 245 2.11 -22.05 -13.21
N ALA A 246 1.76 -23.30 -12.95
CA ALA A 246 0.57 -23.96 -13.51
C ALA A 246 -0.76 -23.30 -13.12
N ASP A 247 -0.76 -22.55 -12.03
CA ASP A 247 -1.95 -21.84 -11.54
C ASP A 247 -2.13 -20.45 -12.20
N TYR A 248 -1.15 -20.00 -12.98
CA TYR A 248 -1.14 -18.66 -13.60
C TYR A 248 -1.36 -18.74 -15.11
N SER A 249 -1.97 -17.67 -15.67
CA SER A 249 -2.06 -17.48 -17.11
C SER A 249 -0.74 -16.92 -17.69
N TRP A 250 -0.46 -17.19 -18.96
CA TRP A 250 0.66 -16.59 -19.67
C TRP A 250 0.63 -15.07 -19.68
N SER A 251 -0.55 -14.46 -19.72
CA SER A 251 -0.73 -13.01 -19.60
C SER A 251 -0.14 -12.44 -18.31
N VAL A 252 -0.35 -13.13 -17.18
CA VAL A 252 0.20 -12.75 -15.87
C VAL A 252 1.71 -12.90 -15.83
N VAL A 253 2.24 -14.01 -16.39
CA VAL A 253 3.70 -14.28 -16.39
C VAL A 253 4.44 -13.23 -17.21
N ILE A 254 3.96 -12.94 -18.41
CA ILE A 254 4.55 -11.93 -19.30
C ILE A 254 4.49 -10.53 -18.65
N ALA A 255 3.32 -10.15 -18.10
CA ALA A 255 3.18 -8.88 -17.40
C ALA A 255 4.15 -8.76 -16.21
N SER A 256 4.31 -9.83 -15.43
CA SER A 256 5.21 -9.85 -14.29
C SER A 256 6.68 -9.70 -14.70
N LEU A 257 7.09 -10.31 -15.80
CA LEU A 257 8.46 -10.17 -16.35
C LEU A 257 8.71 -8.73 -16.82
N ILE A 258 7.76 -8.14 -17.56
CA ILE A 258 7.85 -6.75 -18.03
C ILE A 258 7.93 -5.79 -16.83
N LEU A 259 7.05 -5.96 -15.84
CA LEU A 259 7.05 -5.15 -14.62
C LEU A 259 8.38 -5.26 -13.87
N THR A 260 8.90 -6.47 -13.70
CA THR A 260 10.18 -6.70 -13.02
C THR A 260 11.31 -5.98 -13.74
N PHE A 261 11.36 -6.07 -15.06
CA PHE A 261 12.36 -5.36 -15.86
C PHE A 261 12.24 -3.84 -15.72
N CYS A 262 11.04 -3.28 -15.85
CA CYS A 262 10.79 -1.85 -15.72
C CYS A 262 11.18 -1.33 -14.33
N VAL A 263 10.78 -2.04 -13.26
CA VAL A 263 11.10 -1.68 -11.88
C VAL A 263 12.61 -1.75 -11.63
N ALA A 264 13.27 -2.82 -12.08
CA ALA A 264 14.73 -2.94 -11.96
C ALA A 264 15.47 -1.81 -12.68
N ALA A 265 15.05 -1.48 -13.91
CA ALA A 265 15.63 -0.39 -14.69
C ALA A 265 15.52 0.98 -13.99
N VAL A 266 14.44 1.23 -13.26
CA VAL A 266 14.25 2.47 -12.50
C VAL A 266 15.07 2.46 -11.20
N LEU A 267 15.03 1.35 -10.43
CA LEU A 267 15.68 1.26 -9.12
C LEU A 267 17.21 1.33 -9.21
N ILE A 268 17.82 0.73 -10.23
CA ILE A 268 19.28 0.77 -10.44
C ILE A 268 19.80 2.22 -10.59
N GLY A 269 18.97 3.13 -11.08
CA GLY A 269 19.36 4.56 -11.22
C GLY A 269 19.20 5.39 -9.95
N GLY A 270 18.78 4.80 -8.81
CA GLY A 270 18.65 5.47 -7.53
C GLY A 270 17.55 6.53 -7.47
N VAL A 271 17.57 7.34 -6.39
CA VAL A 271 16.51 8.32 -6.07
C VAL A 271 16.29 9.34 -7.19
N LYS A 272 17.36 9.82 -7.83
CA LYS A 272 17.27 10.79 -8.94
C LYS A 272 16.51 10.22 -10.14
N ARG A 273 16.76 8.95 -10.47
CA ARG A 273 16.07 8.29 -11.59
C ARG A 273 14.60 7.98 -11.25
N ILE A 274 14.34 7.55 -10.01
CA ILE A 274 12.96 7.38 -9.51
C ILE A 274 12.20 8.69 -9.64
N ALA A 275 12.78 9.81 -9.19
CA ALA A 275 12.19 11.14 -9.28
C ALA A 275 11.92 11.57 -10.73
N SER A 276 12.91 11.36 -11.64
CA SER A 276 12.76 11.69 -13.07
C SER A 276 11.65 10.90 -13.76
N VAL A 277 11.52 9.61 -13.46
CA VAL A 277 10.47 8.78 -14.03
C VAL A 277 9.10 9.14 -13.43
N SER A 278 9.03 9.36 -12.11
CA SER A 278 7.81 9.73 -11.43
C SER A 278 7.23 11.06 -11.93
N GLN A 279 8.07 12.06 -12.22
CA GLN A 279 7.60 13.37 -12.70
C GLN A 279 6.96 13.33 -14.09
N VAL A 280 7.15 12.26 -14.86
CA VAL A 280 6.49 12.04 -16.15
C VAL A 280 5.26 11.17 -15.99
N ILE A 281 5.42 10.02 -15.32
CA ILE A 281 4.36 9.00 -15.23
C ILE A 281 3.21 9.47 -14.35
N VAL A 282 3.48 10.10 -13.21
CA VAL A 282 2.45 10.44 -12.23
C VAL A 282 1.46 11.50 -12.74
N PRO A 283 1.91 12.62 -13.33
CA PRO A 283 0.98 13.59 -13.92
C PRO A 283 0.15 12.98 -15.06
N PHE A 284 0.79 12.19 -15.95
CA PHE A 284 0.09 11.50 -17.02
C PHE A 284 -1.00 10.57 -16.49
N MET A 285 -0.67 9.74 -15.50
CA MET A 285 -1.62 8.84 -14.85
C MET A 285 -2.77 9.61 -14.19
N ALA A 286 -2.46 10.69 -13.47
CA ALA A 286 -3.46 11.50 -12.79
C ALA A 286 -4.42 12.16 -13.79
N ILE A 287 -3.89 12.77 -14.85
CA ILE A 287 -4.70 13.43 -15.88
C ILE A 287 -5.59 12.40 -16.59
N LEU A 288 -5.03 11.26 -17.00
CA LEU A 288 -5.79 10.20 -17.66
C LEU A 288 -6.94 9.70 -16.78
N TYR A 289 -6.66 9.45 -15.50
CA TYR A 289 -7.67 9.03 -14.54
C TYR A 289 -8.79 10.08 -14.37
N PHE A 290 -8.40 11.35 -14.22
CA PHE A 290 -9.36 12.46 -14.11
C PHE A 290 -10.25 12.55 -15.35
N VAL A 291 -9.68 12.48 -16.54
CA VAL A 291 -10.44 12.55 -17.80
C VAL A 291 -11.45 11.41 -17.88
N VAL A 292 -11.02 10.17 -17.61
CA VAL A 292 -11.90 9.00 -17.63
C VAL A 292 -13.03 9.13 -16.61
N VAL A 293 -12.73 9.56 -15.38
CA VAL A 293 -13.74 9.73 -14.33
C VAL A 293 -14.73 10.84 -14.70
N ILE A 294 -14.27 11.97 -15.25
CA ILE A 294 -15.14 13.05 -15.71
C ILE A 294 -16.08 12.55 -16.80
N ILE A 295 -15.56 11.81 -17.78
CA ILE A 295 -16.40 11.21 -18.84
C ILE A 295 -17.48 10.31 -18.24
N LEU A 296 -17.10 9.42 -17.30
CA LEU A 296 -18.06 8.53 -16.65
C LEU A 296 -19.14 9.29 -15.85
N ILE A 297 -18.76 10.38 -15.16
CA ILE A 297 -19.70 11.23 -14.44
C ILE A 297 -20.65 11.94 -15.43
N LEU A 298 -20.14 12.48 -16.53
CA LEU A 298 -20.95 13.15 -17.54
C LEU A 298 -21.93 12.20 -18.22
N CYS A 299 -21.51 10.97 -18.52
CA CYS A 299 -22.39 9.93 -19.05
C CYS A 299 -23.52 9.52 -18.09
N ASN A 300 -23.34 9.76 -16.78
CA ASN A 300 -24.30 9.40 -15.74
C ASN A 300 -24.77 10.61 -14.92
N ILE A 301 -24.77 11.79 -15.51
CA ILE A 301 -25.04 13.06 -14.79
C ILE A 301 -26.40 13.09 -14.10
N THR A 302 -27.39 12.44 -14.69
CA THR A 302 -28.76 12.35 -14.14
C THR A 302 -28.83 11.53 -12.85
N ALA A 303 -27.95 10.56 -12.67
CA ALA A 303 -27.87 9.73 -11.45
C ALA A 303 -27.07 10.39 -10.32
N LEU A 304 -26.27 11.42 -10.62
CA LEU A 304 -25.36 12.05 -9.69
C LEU A 304 -26.04 12.62 -8.44
N PRO A 305 -27.16 13.37 -8.52
CA PRO A 305 -27.84 13.91 -7.33
C PRO A 305 -28.38 12.81 -6.40
N ALA A 306 -28.93 11.73 -6.98
CA ALA A 306 -29.40 10.58 -6.22
C ALA A 306 -28.24 9.84 -5.54
N ALA A 307 -27.11 9.68 -6.23
CA ALA A 307 -25.90 9.07 -5.68
C ALA A 307 -25.36 9.89 -4.48
N ILE A 308 -25.23 11.21 -4.61
CA ILE A 308 -24.78 12.10 -3.52
C ILE A 308 -25.72 11.99 -2.32
N LYS A 309 -27.04 12.05 -2.54
CA LYS A 309 -28.02 11.88 -1.47
C LYS A 309 -27.86 10.54 -0.76
N THR A 310 -27.68 9.46 -1.52
CA THR A 310 -27.48 8.12 -0.97
C THR A 310 -26.21 8.04 -0.13
N ILE A 311 -25.09 8.61 -0.58
CA ILE A 311 -23.81 8.65 0.13
C ILE A 311 -23.99 9.36 1.48
N VAL A 312 -24.62 10.53 1.50
CA VAL A 312 -24.81 11.32 2.72
C VAL A 312 -25.75 10.61 3.72
N ILE A 313 -26.86 10.06 3.25
CA ILE A 313 -27.80 9.35 4.12
C ILE A 313 -27.15 8.06 4.69
N ALA A 314 -26.48 7.32 3.84
CA ALA A 314 -25.82 6.07 4.24
C ALA A 314 -24.61 6.29 5.16
N ALA A 315 -24.00 7.49 5.17
CA ALA A 315 -22.83 7.79 6.02
C ALA A 315 -23.10 7.63 7.51
N PHE A 316 -24.35 7.84 7.94
CA PHE A 316 -24.74 7.76 9.35
C PHE A 316 -25.39 6.42 9.72
N THR A 317 -25.32 5.43 8.82
CA THR A 317 -25.76 4.07 9.13
C THR A 317 -24.64 3.29 9.83
N PRO A 318 -24.95 2.34 10.75
CA PRO A 318 -23.92 1.55 11.44
C PRO A 318 -22.97 0.83 10.46
N LYS A 319 -23.48 0.39 9.32
CA LYS A 319 -22.71 -0.32 8.30
C LYS A 319 -21.61 0.52 7.65
N ALA A 320 -21.74 1.84 7.64
CA ALA A 320 -20.73 2.72 7.03
C ALA A 320 -19.57 3.04 7.98
N VAL A 321 -19.74 2.80 9.28
CA VAL A 321 -18.79 3.14 10.34
C VAL A 321 -18.06 1.91 10.86
N THR A 322 -18.60 0.71 10.66
CA THR A 322 -18.02 -0.59 11.04
C THR A 322 -17.41 -1.31 9.84
#